data_fc75aada07499550a0a3c1171e20cfc2
#
_entry.id   fc75aada07499550a0a3c1171e20cfc2
#
_cell.length_a   1.000
_cell.length_b   1.000
_cell.length_c   1.000
_cell.angle_alpha   90.00
_cell.angle_beta   90.00
_cell.angle_gamma   90.00
#
_symmetry.space_group_name_H-M   'P 1'
#
loop_
_entity.id
_entity.type
_entity.pdbx_description
1 polymer ?
#
loop_
_entity_poly.entity_id
_entity_poly.type
_entity_poly.pdbx_seq_one_letter_code
_entity_poly.pdbx_strand_id
1 'polypeptide(L)'
;MTAGAVLVMGAGSVGCYVGGCLAAAGVPVTLVGRPRVLDAIAQQGLTLSAIDAAAHSVPASALRLAGAVPVDAAPALVLLCVKSSATAEAAAELAAALPPGTLVLSLQNGISNAAAASAAAPSLKVLPAMVPYNIAELAPGAFHRGTVGRLAAQDDALLLPWLPVFERAGVPLDLRAGLVAIQWGKLLLNLNNPVNALSGLPLRDELLQRGYRRCLAALIDEAMAALDAAGIAPAQLAAVPARRLPTVLRLPTWLFRMVAARMLRIDAKARSSMADDLALGRRTEIDAFCGEVVRLAQANGLTAPRNAKMVALLDVWPAQPQRLGADQLCRLLAL
;
A
#
# COMPACT_ATOMS: atom_id res chain seq x y z
N MET A 1 6.64 -21.93 -21.25
CA MET A 1 7.70 -20.91 -21.27
C MET A 1 8.08 -20.64 -19.82
N THR A 2 9.34 -20.78 -19.45
CA THR A 2 9.85 -20.39 -18.14
C THR A 2 9.73 -18.88 -18.01
N ALA A 3 9.08 -18.39 -16.97
CA ALA A 3 9.04 -16.97 -16.67
C ALA A 3 10.49 -16.48 -16.47
N GLY A 4 10.81 -15.30 -17.00
CA GLY A 4 12.11 -14.69 -16.75
C GLY A 4 12.29 -14.36 -15.26
N ALA A 5 13.53 -13.98 -14.86
CA ALA A 5 13.83 -13.62 -13.48
C ALA A 5 13.07 -12.36 -13.04
N VAL A 6 12.69 -12.31 -11.77
CA VAL A 6 12.06 -11.15 -11.13
C VAL A 6 13.03 -10.53 -10.11
N LEU A 7 13.17 -9.22 -10.14
CA LEU A 7 13.84 -8.46 -9.10
C LEU A 7 12.80 -7.69 -8.26
N VAL A 8 12.83 -7.85 -6.96
CA VAL A 8 12.00 -7.11 -6.03
C VAL A 8 12.84 -6.00 -5.39
N MET A 9 12.59 -4.76 -5.77
CA MET A 9 13.24 -3.59 -5.19
C MET A 9 12.45 -3.13 -3.97
N GLY A 10 12.92 -3.54 -2.80
CA GLY A 10 12.29 -3.29 -1.51
C GLY A 10 11.73 -4.54 -0.84
N ALA A 11 12.55 -5.23 -0.04
CA ALA A 11 12.17 -6.37 0.79
C ALA A 11 11.36 -5.93 2.04
N GLY A 12 10.24 -5.22 1.81
CA GLY A 12 9.20 -4.93 2.79
C GLY A 12 8.07 -5.95 2.75
N SER A 13 6.97 -5.71 3.48
CA SER A 13 5.85 -6.67 3.57
C SER A 13 5.28 -7.05 2.21
N VAL A 14 5.03 -6.10 1.32
CA VAL A 14 4.53 -6.37 -0.04
C VAL A 14 5.57 -7.11 -0.87
N GLY A 15 6.81 -6.63 -0.89
CA GLY A 15 7.88 -7.22 -1.69
C GLY A 15 8.21 -8.65 -1.27
N CYS A 16 8.35 -8.91 0.03
CA CYS A 16 8.60 -10.26 0.55
C CYS A 16 7.43 -11.20 0.29
N TYR A 17 6.19 -10.74 0.47
CA TYR A 17 5.02 -11.57 0.23
C TYR A 17 4.86 -11.93 -1.25
N VAL A 18 4.79 -10.91 -2.13
CA VAL A 18 4.57 -11.15 -3.56
C VAL A 18 5.78 -11.86 -4.19
N GLY A 19 7.00 -11.39 -3.88
CA GLY A 19 8.23 -12.03 -4.34
C GLY A 19 8.38 -13.47 -3.85
N GLY A 20 8.03 -13.73 -2.60
CA GLY A 20 8.03 -15.07 -2.02
C GLY A 20 7.00 -16.01 -2.67
N CYS A 21 5.78 -15.52 -2.96
CA CYS A 21 4.77 -16.29 -3.71
C CYS A 21 5.27 -16.64 -5.12
N LEU A 22 5.94 -15.71 -5.81
CA LEU A 22 6.54 -15.98 -7.12
C LEU A 22 7.67 -17.01 -7.01
N ALA A 23 8.53 -16.91 -5.99
CA ALA A 23 9.60 -17.88 -5.77
C ALA A 23 9.04 -19.28 -5.44
N ALA A 24 7.98 -19.37 -4.65
CA ALA A 24 7.27 -20.63 -4.38
C ALA A 24 6.69 -21.26 -5.66
N ALA A 25 6.31 -20.44 -6.64
CA ALA A 25 5.84 -20.89 -7.96
C ALA A 25 6.98 -21.20 -8.95
N GLY A 26 8.25 -21.24 -8.49
CA GLY A 26 9.42 -21.59 -9.27
C GLY A 26 10.00 -20.46 -10.14
N VAL A 27 9.63 -19.22 -9.88
CA VAL A 27 10.21 -18.04 -10.56
C VAL A 27 11.54 -17.69 -9.87
N PRO A 28 12.65 -17.49 -10.60
CA PRO A 28 13.87 -16.96 -10.02
C PRO A 28 13.65 -15.55 -9.47
N VAL A 29 13.78 -15.36 -8.15
CA VAL A 29 13.52 -14.08 -7.48
C VAL A 29 14.77 -13.57 -6.78
N THR A 30 15.14 -12.32 -7.07
CA THR A 30 16.12 -11.55 -6.30
C THR A 30 15.38 -10.55 -5.40
N LEU A 31 15.58 -10.64 -4.08
CA LEU A 31 15.07 -9.65 -3.11
C LEU A 31 16.17 -8.65 -2.79
N VAL A 32 15.95 -7.38 -3.11
CA VAL A 32 16.82 -6.27 -2.73
C VAL A 32 16.24 -5.58 -1.51
N GLY A 33 17.01 -5.47 -0.43
CA GLY A 33 16.49 -4.91 0.81
C GLY A 33 17.55 -4.63 1.88
N ARG A 34 17.06 -4.21 3.04
CA ARG A 34 17.94 -3.85 4.17
C ARG A 34 18.44 -5.10 4.89
N PRO A 35 19.69 -5.07 5.45
CA PRO A 35 20.31 -6.21 6.13
C PRO A 35 19.37 -6.89 7.14
N ARG A 36 18.72 -6.12 8.02
CA ARG A 36 17.81 -6.68 9.03
C ARG A 36 16.77 -7.66 8.48
N VAL A 37 16.22 -7.39 7.31
CA VAL A 37 15.20 -8.26 6.70
C VAL A 37 15.86 -9.42 5.97
N LEU A 38 16.93 -9.13 5.22
CA LEU A 38 17.66 -10.14 4.44
C LEU A 38 18.32 -11.18 5.33
N ASP A 39 18.90 -10.78 6.47
CA ASP A 39 19.52 -11.69 7.44
C ASP A 39 18.49 -12.65 8.04
N ALA A 40 17.30 -12.16 8.38
CA ALA A 40 16.23 -13.01 8.87
C ALA A 40 15.78 -14.02 7.80
N ILE A 41 15.65 -13.60 6.54
CA ILE A 41 15.29 -14.49 5.42
C ILE A 41 16.42 -15.50 5.15
N ALA A 42 17.69 -15.08 5.21
CA ALA A 42 18.83 -15.96 5.01
C ALA A 42 18.88 -17.10 6.05
N GLN A 43 18.48 -16.80 7.29
CA GLN A 43 18.51 -17.78 8.39
C GLN A 43 17.35 -18.76 8.35
N GLN A 44 16.12 -18.34 8.01
CA GLN A 44 14.92 -19.15 8.17
C GLN A 44 14.03 -19.22 6.93
N GLY A 45 14.39 -18.55 5.84
CA GLY A 45 13.53 -18.43 4.65
C GLY A 45 12.36 -17.47 4.87
N LEU A 46 11.33 -17.62 4.03
CA LEU A 46 10.07 -16.89 4.17
C LEU A 46 8.96 -17.86 4.61
N THR A 47 8.15 -17.44 5.55
CA THR A 47 6.86 -18.07 5.87
C THR A 47 5.75 -17.16 5.39
N LEU A 48 4.95 -17.64 4.45
CA LEU A 48 3.86 -16.89 3.83
C LEU A 48 2.53 -17.52 4.23
N SER A 49 1.61 -16.71 4.72
CA SER A 49 0.26 -17.14 5.07
C SER A 49 -0.80 -16.17 4.54
N ALA A 50 -2.01 -16.64 4.37
CA ALA A 50 -3.13 -15.83 3.92
C ALA A 50 -4.41 -16.23 4.64
N ILE A 51 -5.37 -15.31 4.70
CA ILE A 51 -6.68 -15.57 5.34
C ILE A 51 -7.48 -16.66 4.61
N ASP A 52 -7.20 -16.87 3.33
CA ASP A 52 -7.90 -17.78 2.43
C ASP A 52 -7.03 -18.94 1.91
N ALA A 53 -5.81 -19.10 2.43
CA ALA A 53 -4.89 -20.16 2.03
C ALA A 53 -4.04 -20.66 3.19
N ALA A 54 -3.62 -21.92 3.11
CA ALA A 54 -2.68 -22.50 4.07
C ALA A 54 -1.32 -21.79 4.02
N ALA A 55 -0.65 -21.74 5.18
CA ALA A 55 0.71 -21.23 5.25
C ALA A 55 1.68 -22.16 4.51
N HIS A 56 2.66 -21.57 3.83
CA HIS A 56 3.74 -22.31 3.19
C HIS A 56 5.08 -21.62 3.42
N SER A 57 6.17 -22.36 3.31
CA SER A 57 7.53 -21.87 3.50
C SER A 57 8.27 -21.81 2.16
N VAL A 58 9.08 -20.77 2.00
CA VAL A 58 10.01 -20.61 0.88
C VAL A 58 11.42 -20.67 1.46
N PRO A 59 12.22 -21.70 1.14
CA PRO A 59 13.57 -21.81 1.69
C PRO A 59 14.45 -20.66 1.19
N ALA A 60 15.41 -20.22 1.99
CA ALA A 60 16.34 -19.15 1.62
C ALA A 60 17.09 -19.46 0.31
N SER A 61 17.37 -20.75 0.03
CA SER A 61 18.02 -21.18 -1.20
C SER A 61 17.21 -20.98 -2.49
N ALA A 62 15.88 -20.75 -2.37
CA ALA A 62 15.02 -20.41 -3.51
C ALA A 62 15.04 -18.92 -3.86
N LEU A 63 15.78 -18.12 -3.09
CA LEU A 63 15.84 -16.66 -3.22
C LEU A 63 17.28 -16.20 -3.38
N ARG A 64 17.51 -15.23 -4.24
CA ARG A 64 18.74 -14.45 -4.22
C ARG A 64 18.53 -13.21 -3.35
N LEU A 65 19.35 -13.04 -2.31
CA LEU A 65 19.26 -11.91 -1.39
C LEU A 65 20.39 -10.92 -1.68
N ALA A 66 20.05 -9.63 -1.79
CA ALA A 66 21.04 -8.60 -2.14
C ALA A 66 20.75 -7.28 -1.41
N GLY A 67 21.79 -6.62 -0.92
CA GLY A 67 21.70 -5.30 -0.27
C GLY A 67 21.51 -4.14 -1.27
N ALA A 68 21.87 -4.35 -2.53
CA ALA A 68 21.73 -3.44 -3.66
C ALA A 68 21.42 -4.22 -4.92
N VAL A 69 21.06 -3.54 -6.02
CA VAL A 69 20.81 -4.20 -7.31
C VAL A 69 22.10 -4.87 -7.79
N PRO A 70 22.12 -6.21 -8.01
CA PRO A 70 23.32 -6.90 -8.46
C PRO A 70 23.74 -6.44 -9.86
N VAL A 71 25.05 -6.27 -10.08
CA VAL A 71 25.63 -5.80 -11.35
C VAL A 71 25.31 -6.75 -12.53
N ASP A 72 25.16 -8.04 -12.23
CA ASP A 72 24.81 -9.09 -13.19
C ASP A 72 23.28 -9.32 -13.30
N ALA A 73 22.46 -8.46 -12.69
CA ALA A 73 21.02 -8.61 -12.74
C ALA A 73 20.47 -8.32 -14.14
N ALA A 74 19.73 -9.27 -14.67
CA ALA A 74 18.98 -9.14 -15.91
C ALA A 74 17.51 -9.58 -15.72
N PRO A 75 16.74 -8.87 -14.86
CA PRO A 75 15.37 -9.25 -14.60
C PRO A 75 14.49 -8.96 -15.83
N ALA A 76 13.56 -9.87 -16.11
CA ALA A 76 12.50 -9.63 -17.09
C ALA A 76 11.37 -8.76 -16.53
N LEU A 77 11.27 -8.67 -15.19
CA LEU A 77 10.34 -7.81 -14.47
C LEU A 77 10.95 -7.34 -13.15
N VAL A 78 10.81 -6.06 -12.86
CA VAL A 78 11.11 -5.49 -11.54
C VAL A 78 9.79 -5.19 -10.81
N LEU A 79 9.68 -5.60 -9.55
CA LEU A 79 8.61 -5.19 -8.63
C LEU A 79 9.16 -4.09 -7.72
N LEU A 80 8.70 -2.85 -7.90
CA LEU A 80 9.09 -1.72 -7.07
C LEU A 80 8.18 -1.67 -5.84
N CYS A 81 8.74 -2.03 -4.68
CA CYS A 81 8.02 -2.23 -3.42
C CYS A 81 8.60 -1.39 -2.25
N VAL A 82 9.48 -0.44 -2.53
CA VAL A 82 9.99 0.48 -1.50
C VAL A 82 8.90 1.40 -0.99
N LYS A 83 9.08 2.01 0.18
CA LYS A 83 8.17 3.07 0.64
C LYS A 83 8.24 4.28 -0.28
N SER A 84 7.14 5.02 -0.38
CA SER A 84 6.99 6.16 -1.31
C SER A 84 8.10 7.19 -1.19
N SER A 85 8.64 7.41 0.02
CA SER A 85 9.77 8.33 0.25
C SER A 85 11.09 7.90 -0.38
N ALA A 86 11.24 6.63 -0.76
CA ALA A 86 12.46 6.08 -1.38
C ALA A 86 12.28 5.79 -2.88
N THR A 87 11.15 6.17 -3.48
CA THR A 87 10.82 5.83 -4.86
C THR A 87 11.83 6.36 -5.86
N ALA A 88 12.17 7.64 -5.78
CA ALA A 88 13.09 8.28 -6.73
C ALA A 88 14.50 7.69 -6.63
N GLU A 89 15.00 7.48 -5.42
CA GLU A 89 16.32 6.90 -5.16
C GLU A 89 16.41 5.47 -5.69
N ALA A 90 15.41 4.63 -5.36
CA ALA A 90 15.35 3.25 -5.83
C ALA A 90 15.21 3.16 -7.36
N ALA A 91 14.44 4.04 -7.99
CA ALA A 91 14.31 4.10 -9.43
C ALA A 91 15.63 4.51 -10.11
N ALA A 92 16.34 5.48 -9.55
CA ALA A 92 17.67 5.88 -10.06
C ALA A 92 18.69 4.74 -9.93
N GLU A 93 18.70 4.00 -8.81
CA GLU A 93 19.55 2.81 -8.63
C GLU A 93 19.24 1.74 -9.70
N LEU A 94 17.95 1.46 -9.94
CA LEU A 94 17.53 0.52 -10.98
C LEU A 94 17.99 0.97 -12.36
N ALA A 95 17.85 2.26 -12.70
CA ALA A 95 18.25 2.81 -14.00
C ALA A 95 19.77 2.76 -14.23
N ALA A 96 20.57 2.89 -13.15
CA ALA A 96 22.00 2.79 -13.22
C ALA A 96 22.50 1.34 -13.42
N ALA A 97 21.74 0.35 -12.93
CA ALA A 97 22.16 -1.05 -12.93
C ALA A 97 21.52 -1.88 -14.05
N LEU A 98 20.37 -1.48 -14.58
CA LEU A 98 19.58 -2.31 -15.49
C LEU A 98 19.52 -1.73 -16.91
N PRO A 99 19.36 -2.58 -17.95
CA PRO A 99 19.25 -2.13 -19.32
C PRO A 99 18.05 -1.18 -19.54
N PRO A 100 18.17 -0.21 -20.46
CA PRO A 100 17.05 0.61 -20.90
C PRO A 100 15.86 -0.25 -21.37
N GLY A 101 14.64 0.22 -21.07
CA GLY A 101 13.41 -0.51 -21.39
C GLY A 101 13.04 -1.61 -20.41
N THR A 102 13.84 -1.88 -19.38
CA THR A 102 13.47 -2.85 -18.32
C THR A 102 12.12 -2.51 -17.73
N LEU A 103 11.23 -3.51 -17.67
CA LEU A 103 9.86 -3.38 -17.18
C LEU A 103 9.86 -3.31 -15.65
N VAL A 104 9.26 -2.25 -15.10
CA VAL A 104 9.10 -2.02 -13.66
C VAL A 104 7.61 -1.91 -13.33
N LEU A 105 7.12 -2.72 -12.43
CA LEU A 105 5.76 -2.66 -11.90
C LEU A 105 5.79 -2.07 -10.48
N SER A 106 5.23 -0.87 -10.31
CA SER A 106 5.16 -0.19 -9.01
C SER A 106 4.02 -0.77 -8.17
N LEU A 107 4.36 -1.59 -7.18
CA LEU A 107 3.43 -2.20 -6.22
C LEU A 107 3.30 -1.36 -4.93
N GLN A 108 3.48 -0.07 -5.04
CA GLN A 108 3.47 0.86 -3.90
C GLN A 108 2.06 1.39 -3.62
N ASN A 109 1.83 1.82 -2.38
CA ASN A 109 0.62 2.56 -2.03
C ASN A 109 0.68 3.99 -2.58
N GLY A 110 -0.47 4.63 -2.77
CA GLY A 110 -0.56 5.99 -3.31
C GLY A 110 -0.76 6.01 -4.82
N ILE A 111 -0.69 7.20 -5.40
CA ILE A 111 -1.01 7.46 -6.81
C ILE A 111 0.25 7.84 -7.60
N SER A 112 1.10 8.70 -7.04
CA SER A 112 2.19 9.40 -7.75
C SER A 112 3.47 8.58 -7.90
N ASN A 113 3.58 7.40 -7.25
CA ASN A 113 4.85 6.67 -7.16
C ASN A 113 5.39 6.23 -8.53
N ALA A 114 4.54 5.73 -9.42
CA ALA A 114 5.00 5.32 -10.76
C ALA A 114 5.47 6.52 -11.59
N ALA A 115 4.80 7.67 -11.48
CA ALA A 115 5.23 8.91 -12.14
C ALA A 115 6.56 9.42 -11.56
N ALA A 116 6.73 9.38 -10.24
CA ALA A 116 7.98 9.74 -9.59
C ALA A 116 9.14 8.81 -10.00
N ALA A 117 8.89 7.50 -10.09
CA ALA A 117 9.86 6.54 -10.57
C ALA A 117 10.23 6.78 -12.04
N SER A 118 9.23 7.03 -12.91
CA SER A 118 9.48 7.35 -14.32
C SER A 118 10.29 8.64 -14.50
N ALA A 119 10.02 9.65 -13.70
CA ALA A 119 10.79 10.91 -13.73
C ALA A 119 12.25 10.72 -13.28
N ALA A 120 12.50 9.88 -12.27
CA ALA A 120 13.83 9.60 -11.77
C ALA A 120 14.61 8.59 -12.67
N ALA A 121 13.89 7.76 -13.42
CA ALA A 121 14.45 6.69 -14.25
C ALA A 121 13.79 6.65 -15.64
N PRO A 122 13.99 7.66 -16.50
CA PRO A 122 13.32 7.77 -17.79
C PRO A 122 13.74 6.67 -18.80
N SER A 123 14.84 5.98 -18.53
CA SER A 123 15.30 4.83 -19.32
C SER A 123 14.49 3.56 -19.06
N LEU A 124 13.74 3.48 -17.97
CA LEU A 124 12.95 2.29 -17.60
C LEU A 124 11.50 2.42 -18.03
N LYS A 125 10.83 1.30 -18.27
CA LYS A 125 9.39 1.23 -18.53
C LYS A 125 8.65 1.02 -17.22
N VAL A 126 8.22 2.09 -16.55
CA VAL A 126 7.51 2.01 -15.27
C VAL A 126 6.00 1.99 -15.48
N LEU A 127 5.33 0.98 -14.93
CA LEU A 127 3.89 0.84 -14.95
C LEU A 127 3.33 0.92 -13.52
N PRO A 128 2.27 1.69 -13.28
CA PRO A 128 1.59 1.72 -11.99
C PRO A 128 0.80 0.43 -11.75
N ALA A 129 0.67 0.06 -10.47
CA ALA A 129 -0.21 -1.00 -10.04
C ALA A 129 -0.91 -0.64 -8.72
N MET A 130 -1.83 -1.47 -8.29
CA MET A 130 -2.53 -1.38 -7.01
C MET A 130 -2.51 -2.76 -6.34
N VAL A 131 -2.07 -2.79 -5.09
CA VAL A 131 -2.05 -3.97 -4.24
C VAL A 131 -3.27 -3.92 -3.31
N PRO A 132 -4.26 -4.83 -3.42
CA PRO A 132 -5.44 -4.83 -2.57
C PRO A 132 -5.17 -5.39 -1.17
N TYR A 133 -4.01 -5.99 -1.00
CA TYR A 133 -3.67 -6.74 0.20
C TYR A 133 -3.24 -5.83 1.36
N ASN A 134 -3.73 -6.19 2.55
CA ASN A 134 -3.09 -5.81 3.80
C ASN A 134 -2.12 -6.93 4.19
N ILE A 135 -0.82 -6.65 4.21
CA ILE A 135 0.23 -7.63 4.50
C ILE A 135 0.96 -7.18 5.75
N ALA A 136 0.90 -8.02 6.80
CA ALA A 136 1.58 -7.81 8.07
C ALA A 136 2.82 -8.69 8.18
N GLU A 137 3.91 -8.15 8.73
CA GLU A 137 5.05 -8.91 9.22
C GLU A 137 4.71 -9.40 10.63
N LEU A 138 4.39 -10.69 10.80
CA LEU A 138 4.03 -11.29 12.10
C LEU A 138 5.25 -11.61 12.95
N ALA A 139 6.36 -11.96 12.29
CA ALA A 139 7.67 -12.22 12.87
C ALA A 139 8.72 -11.99 11.78
N PRO A 140 10.01 -11.86 12.11
CA PRO A 140 11.06 -11.79 11.09
C PRO A 140 10.93 -12.91 10.05
N GLY A 141 10.86 -12.56 8.76
CA GLY A 141 10.66 -13.52 7.67
C GLY A 141 9.26 -14.13 7.55
N ALA A 142 8.30 -13.79 8.42
CA ALA A 142 6.93 -14.32 8.38
C ALA A 142 5.93 -13.21 7.99
N PHE A 143 5.27 -13.38 6.85
CA PHE A 143 4.33 -12.41 6.30
C PHE A 143 2.94 -13.00 6.11
N HIS A 144 1.93 -12.25 6.54
CA HIS A 144 0.52 -12.66 6.48
C HIS A 144 -0.30 -11.71 5.63
N ARG A 145 -1.01 -12.24 4.64
CA ARG A 145 -2.00 -11.52 3.86
C ARG A 145 -3.37 -11.58 4.54
N GLY A 146 -3.76 -10.49 5.17
CA GLY A 146 -5.01 -10.40 5.94
C GLY A 146 -6.27 -10.05 5.12
N THR A 147 -6.14 -9.80 3.82
CA THR A 147 -7.27 -9.46 2.93
C THR A 147 -7.17 -10.20 1.61
N VAL A 148 -8.32 -10.51 1.02
CA VAL A 148 -8.43 -11.10 -0.32
C VAL A 148 -8.43 -10.03 -1.39
N GLY A 149 -8.17 -10.42 -2.64
CA GLY A 149 -8.24 -9.54 -3.81
C GLY A 149 -7.29 -10.00 -4.92
N ARG A 150 -7.25 -9.24 -6.00
CA ARG A 150 -6.36 -9.43 -7.14
C ARG A 150 -5.54 -8.17 -7.34
N LEU A 151 -4.25 -8.30 -7.60
CA LEU A 151 -3.41 -7.16 -8.00
C LEU A 151 -4.03 -6.53 -9.24
N ALA A 152 -3.96 -5.22 -9.35
CA ALA A 152 -4.38 -4.53 -10.56
C ALA A 152 -3.20 -3.72 -11.11
N ALA A 153 -2.94 -3.79 -12.40
CA ALA A 153 -1.93 -2.99 -13.08
C ALA A 153 -2.54 -2.24 -14.26
N GLN A 154 -1.87 -1.19 -14.68
CA GLN A 154 -2.21 -0.54 -15.95
C GLN A 154 -2.17 -1.54 -17.10
N ASP A 155 -3.15 -1.47 -17.97
CA ASP A 155 -3.21 -2.31 -19.16
C ASP A 155 -2.02 -1.99 -20.08
N ASP A 156 -1.14 -2.99 -20.25
CA ASP A 156 0.04 -2.92 -21.10
C ASP A 156 0.39 -4.33 -21.58
N ALA A 157 0.66 -4.47 -22.88
CA ALA A 157 0.94 -5.75 -23.52
C ALA A 157 2.18 -6.46 -22.92
N LEU A 158 3.15 -5.71 -22.35
CA LEU A 158 4.34 -6.27 -21.71
C LEU A 158 4.02 -7.09 -20.45
N LEU A 159 2.85 -6.89 -19.85
CA LEU A 159 2.39 -7.65 -18.69
C LEU A 159 1.62 -8.93 -19.04
N LEU A 160 1.18 -9.11 -20.30
CA LEU A 160 0.42 -10.30 -20.70
C LEU A 160 1.12 -11.63 -20.40
N PRO A 161 2.43 -11.80 -20.65
CA PRO A 161 3.14 -13.04 -20.33
C PRO A 161 3.19 -13.33 -18.81
N TRP A 162 3.01 -12.32 -17.97
CA TRP A 162 3.09 -12.43 -16.53
C TRP A 162 1.77 -12.87 -15.87
N LEU A 163 0.62 -12.67 -16.52
CA LEU A 163 -0.69 -13.02 -15.94
C LEU A 163 -0.76 -14.47 -15.47
N PRO A 164 -0.41 -15.49 -16.29
CA PRO A 164 -0.43 -16.88 -15.82
C PRO A 164 0.62 -17.17 -14.75
N VAL A 165 1.70 -16.40 -14.68
CA VAL A 165 2.75 -16.54 -13.66
C VAL A 165 2.22 -16.10 -12.30
N PHE A 166 1.62 -14.90 -12.22
CA PHE A 166 1.01 -14.36 -11.02
C PHE A 166 -0.19 -15.20 -10.55
N GLU A 167 -0.97 -15.76 -11.48
CA GLU A 167 -2.08 -16.66 -11.15
C GLU A 167 -1.56 -17.94 -10.46
N ARG A 168 -0.56 -18.62 -11.02
CA ARG A 168 0.07 -19.80 -10.41
C ARG A 168 0.73 -19.52 -9.06
N ALA A 169 1.22 -18.28 -8.87
CA ALA A 169 1.82 -17.85 -7.62
C ALA A 169 0.79 -17.52 -6.52
N GLY A 170 -0.52 -17.61 -6.80
CA GLY A 170 -1.57 -17.28 -5.84
C GLY A 170 -1.69 -15.78 -5.51
N VAL A 171 -1.11 -14.92 -6.33
CA VAL A 171 -1.19 -13.45 -6.27
C VAL A 171 -1.65 -12.89 -7.61
N PRO A 172 -2.85 -13.26 -8.07
CA PRO A 172 -3.34 -12.97 -9.41
C PRO A 172 -3.28 -11.49 -9.77
N LEU A 173 -2.93 -11.19 -11.03
CA LEU A 173 -2.80 -9.85 -11.59
C LEU A 173 -3.84 -9.61 -12.68
N ASP A 174 -4.59 -8.53 -12.56
CA ASP A 174 -5.55 -8.05 -13.57
C ASP A 174 -5.00 -6.80 -14.27
N LEU A 175 -5.17 -6.71 -15.58
CA LEU A 175 -4.89 -5.49 -16.33
C LEU A 175 -6.13 -4.60 -16.39
N ARG A 176 -5.94 -3.30 -16.19
CA ARG A 176 -7.03 -2.32 -16.06
C ARG A 176 -6.71 -1.03 -16.81
N ALA A 177 -7.51 -0.70 -17.81
CA ALA A 177 -7.42 0.59 -18.51
C ALA A 177 -7.69 1.78 -17.56
N GLY A 178 -8.61 1.62 -16.60
CA GLY A 178 -8.98 2.66 -15.62
C GLY A 178 -8.30 2.50 -14.26
N LEU A 179 -7.01 2.21 -14.20
CA LEU A 179 -6.30 1.94 -12.95
C LEU A 179 -6.35 3.11 -11.95
N VAL A 180 -6.31 4.35 -12.42
CA VAL A 180 -6.38 5.57 -11.56
C VAL A 180 -7.64 5.56 -10.70
N ALA A 181 -8.79 5.17 -11.27
CA ALA A 181 -10.05 5.05 -10.52
C ALA A 181 -9.94 4.02 -9.38
N ILE A 182 -9.25 2.90 -9.62
CA ILE A 182 -9.03 1.83 -8.65
C ILE A 182 -8.07 2.30 -7.55
N GLN A 183 -6.98 2.97 -7.92
CA GLN A 183 -6.02 3.52 -6.95
C GLN A 183 -6.69 4.53 -6.03
N TRP A 184 -7.49 5.46 -6.55
CA TRP A 184 -8.25 6.41 -5.73
C TRP A 184 -9.30 5.73 -4.87
N GLY A 185 -10.01 4.72 -5.39
CA GLY A 185 -10.93 3.92 -4.58
C GLY A 185 -10.25 3.29 -3.36
N LYS A 186 -9.04 2.75 -3.54
CA LYS A 186 -8.22 2.22 -2.44
C LYS A 186 -7.73 3.33 -1.50
N LEU A 187 -7.26 4.46 -2.05
CA LEU A 187 -6.75 5.56 -1.24
C LEU A 187 -7.82 6.09 -0.30
N LEU A 188 -9.08 6.24 -0.75
CA LEU A 188 -10.19 6.66 0.11
C LEU A 188 -10.37 5.76 1.33
N LEU A 189 -10.19 4.44 1.19
CA LEU A 189 -10.22 3.50 2.32
C LEU A 189 -8.99 3.66 3.21
N ASN A 190 -7.83 3.91 2.61
CA ASN A 190 -6.57 4.10 3.33
C ASN A 190 -6.50 5.44 4.10
N LEU A 191 -7.42 6.40 3.86
CA LEU A 191 -7.53 7.61 4.69
C LEU A 191 -7.89 7.30 6.14
N ASN A 192 -8.30 6.05 6.45
CA ASN A 192 -8.42 5.59 7.82
C ASN A 192 -7.07 5.34 8.50
N ASN A 193 -6.02 5.04 7.75
CA ASN A 193 -4.73 4.66 8.33
C ASN A 193 -4.14 5.74 9.25
N PRO A 194 -4.13 7.03 8.88
CA PRO A 194 -3.66 8.09 9.77
C PRO A 194 -4.56 8.30 10.99
N VAL A 195 -5.89 8.14 10.89
CA VAL A 195 -6.81 8.22 12.03
C VAL A 195 -6.50 7.09 13.01
N ASN A 196 -6.38 5.86 12.50
CA ASN A 196 -6.03 4.69 13.29
C ASN A 196 -4.66 4.82 13.96
N ALA A 197 -3.65 5.30 13.24
CA ALA A 197 -2.31 5.51 13.76
C ALA A 197 -2.29 6.49 14.94
N LEU A 198 -2.99 7.62 14.83
CA LEU A 198 -3.08 8.63 15.89
C LEU A 198 -3.93 8.17 17.07
N SER A 199 -4.97 7.35 16.84
CA SER A 199 -5.80 6.80 17.92
C SER A 199 -5.04 5.79 18.78
N GLY A 200 -4.13 5.03 18.18
CA GLY A 200 -3.41 3.93 18.81
C GLY A 200 -4.29 2.73 19.18
N LEU A 201 -5.54 2.70 18.71
CA LEU A 201 -6.51 1.64 18.97
C LEU A 201 -6.46 0.57 17.87
N PRO A 202 -6.95 -0.66 18.16
CA PRO A 202 -7.32 -1.59 17.10
C PRO A 202 -8.35 -0.97 16.16
N LEU A 203 -8.31 -1.31 14.86
CA LEU A 203 -9.20 -0.76 13.83
C LEU A 203 -10.69 -0.86 14.18
N ARG A 204 -11.09 -2.00 14.75
CA ARG A 204 -12.48 -2.22 15.15
C ARG A 204 -12.90 -1.26 16.28
N ASP A 205 -12.07 -1.08 17.29
CA ASP A 205 -12.38 -0.24 18.46
C ASP A 205 -12.38 1.25 18.09
N GLU A 206 -11.49 1.65 17.19
CA GLU A 206 -11.46 2.97 16.59
C GLU A 206 -12.76 3.25 15.82
N LEU A 207 -13.17 2.34 14.89
CA LEU A 207 -14.38 2.48 14.10
C LEU A 207 -15.67 2.42 14.92
N LEU A 208 -15.66 1.86 16.11
CA LEU A 208 -16.81 1.89 17.04
C LEU A 208 -16.96 3.25 17.74
N GLN A 209 -15.95 4.12 17.70
CA GLN A 209 -16.03 5.47 18.26
C GLN A 209 -16.42 6.48 17.19
N ARG A 210 -17.59 7.11 17.36
CA ARG A 210 -18.18 8.04 16.36
C ARG A 210 -17.25 9.23 16.04
N GLY A 211 -16.49 9.72 17.02
CA GLY A 211 -15.58 10.84 16.80
C GLY A 211 -14.51 10.54 15.74
N TYR A 212 -13.85 9.37 15.83
CA TYR A 212 -12.87 8.97 14.80
C TYR A 212 -13.52 8.77 13.43
N ARG A 213 -14.73 8.18 13.38
CA ARG A 213 -15.47 8.05 12.12
C ARG A 213 -15.83 9.41 11.51
N ARG A 214 -16.12 10.43 12.34
CA ARG A 214 -16.33 11.81 11.85
C ARG A 214 -15.06 12.39 11.25
N CYS A 215 -13.90 12.14 11.86
CA CYS A 215 -12.61 12.53 11.32
C CYS A 215 -12.38 11.89 9.94
N LEU A 216 -12.51 10.56 9.84
CA LEU A 216 -12.39 9.85 8.57
C LEU A 216 -13.36 10.36 7.52
N ALA A 217 -14.64 10.57 7.88
CA ALA A 217 -15.65 11.10 6.97
C ALA A 217 -15.25 12.46 6.40
N ALA A 218 -14.67 13.34 7.22
CA ALA A 218 -14.25 14.67 6.80
C ALA A 218 -13.03 14.63 5.87
N LEU A 219 -12.09 13.69 6.08
CA LEU A 219 -10.97 13.47 5.14
C LEU A 219 -11.48 12.97 3.78
N ILE A 220 -12.44 12.04 3.79
CA ILE A 220 -13.05 11.53 2.56
C ILE A 220 -13.87 12.60 1.84
N ASP A 221 -14.57 13.50 2.55
CA ASP A 221 -15.31 14.60 1.90
C ASP A 221 -14.37 15.53 1.11
N GLU A 222 -13.21 15.91 1.68
CA GLU A 222 -12.21 16.71 0.98
C GLU A 222 -11.64 15.96 -0.24
N ALA A 223 -11.35 14.66 -0.08
CA ALA A 223 -10.87 13.83 -1.18
C ALA A 223 -11.92 13.72 -2.30
N MET A 224 -13.20 13.53 -1.97
CA MET A 224 -14.28 13.46 -2.96
C MET A 224 -14.48 14.78 -3.68
N ALA A 225 -14.38 15.92 -2.98
CA ALA A 225 -14.45 17.23 -3.60
C ALA A 225 -13.30 17.46 -4.61
N ALA A 226 -12.08 17.05 -4.25
CA ALA A 226 -10.92 17.12 -5.14
C ALA A 226 -11.07 16.20 -6.36
N LEU A 227 -11.58 14.98 -6.17
CA LEU A 227 -11.84 14.02 -7.24
C LEU A 227 -12.92 14.50 -8.20
N ASP A 228 -13.99 15.09 -7.68
CA ASP A 228 -15.07 15.66 -8.49
C ASP A 228 -14.56 16.83 -9.35
N ALA A 229 -13.74 17.71 -8.77
CA ALA A 229 -13.12 18.82 -9.52
C ALA A 229 -12.15 18.32 -10.60
N ALA A 230 -11.46 17.21 -10.35
CA ALA A 230 -10.56 16.57 -11.32
C ALA A 230 -11.27 15.68 -12.34
N GLY A 231 -12.60 15.51 -12.25
CA GLY A 231 -13.35 14.60 -13.13
C GLY A 231 -13.03 13.12 -12.92
N ILE A 232 -12.51 12.73 -11.76
CA ILE A 232 -12.11 11.36 -11.45
C ILE A 232 -13.21 10.66 -10.66
N ALA A 233 -13.80 9.61 -11.21
CA ALA A 233 -14.73 8.73 -10.51
C ALA A 233 -13.99 7.58 -9.85
N PRO A 234 -13.84 7.53 -8.49
CA PRO A 234 -13.14 6.45 -7.83
C PRO A 234 -13.92 5.13 -7.95
N ALA A 235 -13.20 4.02 -8.16
CA ALA A 235 -13.82 2.71 -8.22
C ALA A 235 -14.40 2.31 -6.85
N GLN A 236 -15.53 1.61 -6.88
CA GLN A 236 -16.15 1.08 -5.66
C GLN A 236 -15.40 -0.18 -5.21
N LEU A 237 -14.58 -0.05 -4.17
CA LEU A 237 -13.85 -1.17 -3.55
C LEU A 237 -14.47 -1.62 -2.20
N ALA A 238 -15.40 -0.83 -1.65
CA ALA A 238 -16.14 -1.16 -0.44
C ALA A 238 -17.57 -1.58 -0.77
N ALA A 239 -18.26 -2.21 0.21
CA ALA A 239 -19.68 -2.56 0.08
C ALA A 239 -20.58 -1.33 -0.09
N VAL A 240 -20.12 -0.16 0.37
CA VAL A 240 -20.81 1.12 0.27
C VAL A 240 -20.14 1.96 -0.81
N PRO A 241 -20.89 2.61 -1.73
CA PRO A 241 -20.33 3.55 -2.68
C PRO A 241 -19.55 4.66 -2.01
N ALA A 242 -18.41 5.06 -2.59
CA ALA A 242 -17.51 6.05 -2.00
C ALA A 242 -18.22 7.34 -1.58
N ARG A 243 -19.15 7.85 -2.40
CA ARG A 243 -19.95 9.06 -2.09
C ARG A 243 -20.87 8.92 -0.87
N ARG A 244 -21.28 7.70 -0.51
CA ARG A 244 -22.14 7.44 0.65
C ARG A 244 -21.34 7.09 1.91
N LEU A 245 -20.06 6.81 1.76
CA LEU A 245 -19.20 6.38 2.87
C LEU A 245 -19.15 7.44 4.00
N PRO A 246 -18.97 8.75 3.73
CA PRO A 246 -19.01 9.77 4.78
C PRO A 246 -20.32 9.82 5.56
N THR A 247 -21.46 9.63 4.89
CA THR A 247 -22.78 9.59 5.53
C THR A 247 -22.89 8.39 6.46
N VAL A 248 -22.50 7.21 6.01
CA VAL A 248 -22.50 5.99 6.83
C VAL A 248 -21.58 6.13 8.06
N LEU A 249 -20.38 6.69 7.88
CA LEU A 249 -19.44 6.92 8.97
C LEU A 249 -19.95 7.87 10.05
N ARG A 250 -20.83 8.83 9.69
CA ARG A 250 -21.42 9.79 10.64
C ARG A 250 -22.61 9.25 11.42
N LEU A 251 -23.13 8.08 11.07
CA LEU A 251 -24.28 7.48 11.77
C LEU A 251 -24.01 7.32 13.27
N PRO A 252 -25.04 7.38 14.13
CA PRO A 252 -24.95 6.94 15.52
C PRO A 252 -24.38 5.51 15.60
N THR A 253 -23.61 5.22 16.65
CA THR A 253 -22.84 3.96 16.72
C THR A 253 -23.73 2.70 16.63
N TRP A 254 -24.93 2.74 17.18
CA TRP A 254 -25.86 1.60 17.11
C TRP A 254 -26.31 1.32 15.66
N LEU A 255 -26.61 2.38 14.89
CA LEU A 255 -27.02 2.24 13.49
C LEU A 255 -25.82 1.87 12.60
N PHE A 256 -24.64 2.48 12.85
CA PHE A 256 -23.40 2.12 12.16
C PHE A 256 -23.08 0.63 12.32
N ARG A 257 -23.22 0.07 13.53
CA ARG A 257 -23.02 -1.37 13.77
C ARG A 257 -23.91 -2.25 12.90
N MET A 258 -25.14 -1.85 12.66
CA MET A 258 -26.06 -2.61 11.82
C MET A 258 -25.67 -2.50 10.33
N VAL A 259 -25.48 -1.27 9.85
CA VAL A 259 -25.23 -1.01 8.42
C VAL A 259 -23.82 -1.46 8.01
N ALA A 260 -22.83 -1.28 8.87
CA ALA A 260 -21.42 -1.60 8.60
C ALA A 260 -20.97 -2.94 9.19
N ALA A 261 -21.89 -3.86 9.49
CA ALA A 261 -21.58 -5.15 10.13
C ALA A 261 -20.51 -5.95 9.37
N ARG A 262 -20.48 -5.90 8.03
CA ARG A 262 -19.44 -6.53 7.20
C ARG A 262 -18.09 -5.83 7.32
N MET A 263 -18.08 -4.49 7.40
CA MET A 263 -16.88 -3.69 7.61
C MET A 263 -16.22 -3.98 8.97
N LEU A 264 -17.02 -4.30 9.98
CA LEU A 264 -16.58 -4.59 11.35
C LEU A 264 -16.13 -6.05 11.55
N ARG A 265 -16.17 -6.90 10.51
CA ARG A 265 -15.57 -8.24 10.53
C ARG A 265 -14.06 -8.14 10.32
N ILE A 266 -13.41 -7.47 11.25
CA ILE A 266 -11.96 -7.25 11.29
C ILE A 266 -11.45 -8.02 12.50
N ASP A 267 -10.26 -8.59 12.39
CA ASP A 267 -9.58 -9.18 13.56
C ASP A 267 -9.50 -8.16 14.70
N ALA A 268 -9.75 -8.62 15.94
CA ALA A 268 -9.82 -7.74 17.11
C ALA A 268 -8.51 -6.98 17.39
N LYS A 269 -7.38 -7.53 16.94
CA LYS A 269 -6.04 -6.94 17.11
C LYS A 269 -5.54 -6.19 15.87
N ALA A 270 -6.29 -6.25 14.76
CA ALA A 270 -5.86 -5.65 13.50
C ALA A 270 -5.64 -4.14 13.66
N ARG A 271 -4.53 -3.66 13.10
CA ARG A 271 -4.12 -2.26 13.06
C ARG A 271 -3.83 -1.86 11.62
N SER A 272 -3.77 -0.58 11.35
CA SER A 272 -3.31 -0.09 10.05
C SER A 272 -1.78 -0.24 9.92
N SER A 273 -1.29 -0.40 8.70
CA SER A 273 0.16 -0.40 8.43
C SER A 273 0.87 0.85 8.95
N MET A 274 0.18 1.99 8.94
CA MET A 274 0.70 3.25 9.47
C MET A 274 0.81 3.23 11.00
N ALA A 275 -0.13 2.60 11.70
CA ALA A 275 -0.05 2.41 13.15
C ALA A 275 1.13 1.50 13.54
N ASP A 276 1.39 0.47 12.73
CA ASP A 276 2.54 -0.42 12.92
C ASP A 276 3.86 0.30 12.63
N ASP A 277 3.91 1.16 11.60
CA ASP A 277 5.07 1.99 11.33
C ASP A 277 5.41 2.92 12.51
N LEU A 278 4.41 3.59 13.08
CA LEU A 278 4.60 4.45 14.26
C LEU A 278 5.08 3.65 15.48
N ALA A 279 4.51 2.46 15.71
CA ALA A 279 4.90 1.59 16.81
C ALA A 279 6.36 1.12 16.70
N LEU A 280 6.88 1.01 15.46
CA LEU A 280 8.26 0.61 15.16
C LEU A 280 9.20 1.82 14.97
N GLY A 281 8.76 3.06 15.24
CA GLY A 281 9.53 4.28 15.03
C GLY A 281 9.89 4.54 13.56
N ARG A 282 9.11 4.00 12.62
CA ARG A 282 9.35 4.15 11.19
C ARG A 282 8.61 5.37 10.64
N ARG A 283 9.16 6.00 9.62
CA ARG A 283 8.44 7.01 8.85
C ARG A 283 7.20 6.41 8.21
N THR A 284 6.08 7.14 8.31
CA THR A 284 4.81 6.76 7.71
C THR A 284 4.74 7.14 6.24
N GLU A 285 3.74 6.62 5.53
CA GLU A 285 3.42 6.99 4.14
C GLU A 285 2.29 8.03 4.08
N ILE A 286 2.20 8.91 5.08
CA ILE A 286 1.10 9.91 5.16
C ILE A 286 1.01 10.78 3.90
N ASP A 287 2.15 11.11 3.31
CA ASP A 287 2.21 11.91 2.10
C ASP A 287 1.63 11.17 0.88
N ALA A 288 1.77 9.85 0.81
CA ALA A 288 1.16 9.02 -0.24
C ALA A 288 -0.36 8.82 -0.06
N PHE A 289 -0.95 9.28 1.04
CA PHE A 289 -2.40 9.22 1.31
C PHE A 289 -2.99 10.63 1.40
N CYS A 290 -2.90 11.27 2.56
CA CYS A 290 -3.42 12.62 2.74
C CYS A 290 -2.70 13.66 1.87
N GLY A 291 -1.40 13.51 1.64
CA GLY A 291 -0.63 14.38 0.75
C GLY A 291 -1.12 14.33 -0.70
N GLU A 292 -1.53 13.14 -1.20
CA GLU A 292 -2.13 13.01 -2.54
C GLU A 292 -3.46 13.79 -2.66
N VAL A 293 -4.29 13.74 -1.61
CA VAL A 293 -5.53 14.53 -1.57
C VAL A 293 -5.24 16.02 -1.63
N VAL A 294 -4.25 16.47 -0.84
CA VAL A 294 -3.83 17.90 -0.84
C VAL A 294 -3.34 18.31 -2.22
N ARG A 295 -2.47 17.52 -2.85
CA ARG A 295 -1.94 17.80 -4.20
C ARG A 295 -3.05 17.85 -5.26
N LEU A 296 -3.98 16.89 -5.23
CA LEU A 296 -5.09 16.89 -6.19
C LEU A 296 -6.00 18.09 -5.99
N ALA A 297 -6.33 18.45 -4.73
CA ALA A 297 -7.14 19.62 -4.42
C ALA A 297 -6.47 20.90 -4.95
N GLN A 298 -5.18 21.10 -4.64
CA GLN A 298 -4.41 22.27 -5.10
C GLN A 298 -4.33 22.36 -6.62
N ALA A 299 -4.09 21.24 -7.31
CA ALA A 299 -4.05 21.20 -8.78
C ALA A 299 -5.38 21.59 -9.44
N ASN A 300 -6.50 21.51 -8.70
CA ASN A 300 -7.84 21.88 -9.17
C ASN A 300 -8.40 23.14 -8.48
N GLY A 301 -7.54 23.99 -7.90
CA GLY A 301 -7.94 25.26 -7.29
C GLY A 301 -8.72 25.13 -5.98
N LEU A 302 -8.66 23.97 -5.34
CA LEU A 302 -9.31 23.69 -4.06
C LEU A 302 -8.29 23.57 -2.92
N THR A 303 -8.79 23.52 -1.69
CA THR A 303 -7.99 23.24 -0.50
C THR A 303 -8.49 21.98 0.22
N ALA A 304 -7.58 21.27 0.87
CA ALA A 304 -7.89 20.12 1.70
C ALA A 304 -7.25 20.28 3.10
N PRO A 305 -7.75 21.23 3.91
CA PRO A 305 -7.11 21.64 5.16
C PRO A 305 -7.06 20.51 6.21
N ARG A 306 -8.03 19.60 6.24
CA ARG A 306 -8.04 18.46 7.18
C ARG A 306 -7.00 17.42 6.80
N ASN A 307 -6.90 17.10 5.51
CA ASN A 307 -5.85 16.21 5.01
C ASN A 307 -4.46 16.82 5.24
N ALA A 308 -4.28 18.11 4.98
CA ALA A 308 -3.03 18.82 5.29
C ALA A 308 -2.71 18.80 6.78
N LYS A 309 -3.73 18.95 7.65
CA LYS A 309 -3.54 18.85 9.11
C LYS A 309 -3.09 17.45 9.53
N MET A 310 -3.64 16.39 8.91
CA MET A 310 -3.20 15.01 9.19
C MET A 310 -1.74 14.79 8.79
N VAL A 311 -1.31 15.33 7.64
CA VAL A 311 0.11 15.30 7.24
C VAL A 311 0.97 15.97 8.32
N ALA A 312 0.65 17.19 8.73
CA ALA A 312 1.40 17.93 9.74
C ALA A 312 1.46 17.20 11.09
N LEU A 313 0.35 16.55 11.53
CA LEU A 313 0.33 15.81 12.78
C LEU A 313 1.24 14.58 12.77
N LEU A 314 1.33 13.89 11.64
CA LEU A 314 2.16 12.68 11.52
C LEU A 314 3.62 12.98 11.19
N ASP A 315 3.92 14.09 10.55
CA ASP A 315 5.29 14.53 10.30
C ASP A 315 6.03 14.90 11.60
N VAL A 316 5.31 15.47 12.58
CA VAL A 316 5.89 15.79 13.89
C VAL A 316 5.90 14.62 14.88
N TRP A 317 5.18 13.53 14.58
CA TRP A 317 5.05 12.38 15.47
C TRP A 317 6.39 11.81 15.98
N PRO A 318 7.43 11.63 15.15
CA PRO A 318 8.69 11.07 15.64
C PRO A 318 9.33 11.87 16.76
N ALA A 319 9.14 13.20 16.74
CA ALA A 319 9.66 14.11 17.76
C ALA A 319 8.72 14.26 18.97
N GLN A 320 7.42 14.09 18.75
CA GLN A 320 6.37 14.27 19.75
C GLN A 320 5.31 13.16 19.67
N PRO A 321 5.64 11.92 20.08
CA PRO A 321 4.70 10.81 20.02
C PRO A 321 3.51 11.07 20.95
N GLN A 322 2.33 11.31 20.40
CA GLN A 322 1.11 11.53 21.16
C GLN A 322 -0.07 10.80 20.55
N ARG A 323 -0.73 9.95 21.32
CA ARG A 323 -2.02 9.39 20.94
C ARG A 323 -3.10 10.43 21.17
N LEU A 324 -4.00 10.57 20.20
CA LEU A 324 -5.06 11.57 20.20
C LEU A 324 -6.40 10.89 20.46
N GLY A 325 -7.11 11.31 21.50
CA GLY A 325 -8.49 10.90 21.73
C GLY A 325 -9.42 11.45 20.64
N ALA A 326 -10.55 10.79 20.43
CA ALA A 326 -11.50 11.12 19.35
C ALA A 326 -11.93 12.59 19.36
N ASP A 327 -12.27 13.15 20.53
CA ASP A 327 -12.69 14.55 20.67
C ASP A 327 -11.54 15.53 20.41
N GLN A 328 -10.31 15.15 20.83
CA GLN A 328 -9.14 15.95 20.56
C GLN A 328 -8.83 16.01 19.07
N LEU A 329 -8.87 14.87 18.37
CA LEU A 329 -8.68 14.83 16.93
C LEU A 329 -9.77 15.59 16.17
N CYS A 330 -11.05 15.47 16.60
CA CYS A 330 -12.14 16.27 16.05
C CYS A 330 -11.85 17.77 16.17
N ARG A 331 -11.45 18.26 17.34
CA ARG A 331 -11.10 19.69 17.54
C ARG A 331 -9.95 20.11 16.63
N LEU A 332 -8.90 19.31 16.49
CA LEU A 332 -7.75 19.62 15.62
C LEU A 332 -8.11 19.68 14.14
N LEU A 333 -9.15 18.95 13.72
CA LEU A 333 -9.69 18.93 12.35
C LEU A 333 -10.86 19.91 12.16
N ALA A 334 -11.19 20.74 13.16
CA ALA A 334 -12.31 21.67 13.14
C ALA A 334 -13.67 21.01 12.80
N LEU A 335 -14.06 19.97 13.60
CA LEU A 335 -15.27 19.17 13.43
C LEU A 335 -16.22 19.26 14.64
#